data_7de17ee79cea2d2cfe3fa31fd2b6db37
#
_entry.id   7de17ee79cea2d2cfe3fa31fd2b6db37
#
_cell.length_a   1.000
_cell.length_b   1.000
_cell.length_c   1.000
_cell.angle_alpha   90.00
_cell.angle_beta   90.00
_cell.angle_gamma   90.00
#
_symmetry.space_group_name_H-M   'P 1'
#
loop_
_entity.id
_entity.type
_entity.pdbx_description
1 polymer ?
#
loop_
_entity_poly.entity_id
_entity_poly.type
_entity_poly.pdbx_seq_one_letter_code
_entity_poly.pdbx_strand_id
1 'polypeptide(L)'
;MISEVEIRRDPENGQYVLMVDDRQFHLLRRAVIVFSYREESAAVRALVTGAEEIALAGPLQLDASYDDVVPGPVQLTFAQFHAVYGILTSLPTVTWTEEEFVERVGDFRESVLRMALLLRSGLLSSGLPV
;
A
#
# COMPACT_ATOMS: atom_id res chain seq x y z
N MET A 1 21.42 1.44 5.13
CA MET A 1 20.56 0.52 5.87
C MET A 1 19.54 -0.08 4.92
N ILE A 2 19.41 -1.39 4.88
CA ILE A 2 18.42 -2.08 4.06
C ILE A 2 17.14 -2.21 4.87
N SER A 3 16.06 -1.67 4.32
CA SER A 3 14.75 -1.85 4.88
C SER A 3 14.15 -3.13 4.33
N GLU A 4 13.48 -3.89 5.18
CA GLU A 4 12.78 -5.10 4.78
C GLU A 4 11.36 -5.07 5.32
N VAL A 5 10.47 -5.77 4.66
CA VAL A 5 9.12 -6.02 5.15
C VAL A 5 8.94 -7.52 5.26
N GLU A 6 8.78 -8.00 6.47
CA GLU A 6 8.44 -9.39 6.70
C GLU A 6 6.95 -9.58 6.44
N ILE A 7 6.58 -10.61 5.71
CA ILE A 7 5.20 -10.96 5.45
C ILE A 7 4.91 -12.32 6.06
N ARG A 8 3.90 -12.37 6.91
CA ARG A 8 3.45 -13.59 7.56
C ARG A 8 2.03 -13.90 7.10
N ARG A 9 1.60 -15.12 7.32
CA ARG A 9 0.23 -15.51 7.08
C ARG A 9 -0.42 -15.88 8.41
N ASP A 10 -1.58 -15.28 8.67
CA ASP A 10 -2.36 -15.60 9.87
C ASP A 10 -2.97 -17.00 9.69
N PRO A 11 -2.64 -17.96 10.56
CA PRO A 11 -3.16 -19.32 10.42
C PRO A 11 -4.67 -19.43 10.69
N GLU A 12 -5.25 -18.47 11.40
CA GLU A 12 -6.67 -18.51 11.74
C GLU A 12 -7.57 -18.08 10.58
N ASN A 13 -7.18 -17.02 9.87
CA ASN A 13 -8.02 -16.45 8.81
C ASN A 13 -7.38 -16.48 7.42
N GLY A 14 -6.15 -16.94 7.30
CA GLY A 14 -5.44 -17.00 6.02
C GLY A 14 -5.02 -15.66 5.43
N GLN A 15 -5.16 -14.58 6.18
CA GLN A 15 -4.78 -13.26 5.72
C GLN A 15 -3.26 -13.06 5.83
N TYR A 16 -2.76 -12.13 5.02
CA TYR A 16 -1.35 -11.75 5.04
C TYR A 16 -1.15 -10.62 6.05
N VAL A 17 -0.10 -10.73 6.84
CA VAL A 17 0.28 -9.71 7.82
C VAL A 17 1.59 -9.09 7.38
N LEU A 18 1.54 -7.82 7.03
CA LEU A 18 2.71 -7.03 6.63
C LEU A 18 3.30 -6.40 7.88
N MET A 19 4.53 -6.80 8.22
CA MET A 19 5.25 -6.28 9.38
C MET A 19 5.98 -5.01 8.97
N VAL A 20 5.25 -3.89 8.98
CA VAL A 20 5.75 -2.59 8.56
C VAL A 20 6.08 -1.72 9.78
N ASP A 21 7.08 -0.84 9.64
CA ASP A 21 7.37 0.18 10.64
C ASP A 21 6.41 1.39 10.49
N ASP A 22 6.52 2.35 11.39
CA ASP A 22 5.63 3.52 11.40
C ASP A 22 5.71 4.32 10.11
N ARG A 23 6.92 4.53 9.60
CA ARG A 23 7.12 5.27 8.35
C ARG A 23 6.51 4.54 7.16
N GLN A 24 6.73 3.23 7.08
CA GLN A 24 6.18 2.40 6.02
C GLN A 24 4.66 2.38 6.08
N PHE A 25 4.09 2.29 7.28
CA PHE A 25 2.63 2.36 7.47
C PHE A 25 2.06 3.67 6.93
N HIS A 26 2.65 4.80 7.32
CA HIS A 26 2.19 6.11 6.86
C HIS A 26 2.33 6.27 5.35
N LEU A 27 3.39 5.73 4.74
CA LEU A 27 3.57 5.76 3.29
C LEU A 27 2.47 4.97 2.59
N LEU A 28 2.19 3.75 3.04
CA LEU A 28 1.10 2.93 2.47
C LEU A 28 -0.23 3.64 2.57
N ARG A 29 -0.56 4.15 3.75
CA ARG A 29 -1.80 4.85 4.00
C ARG A 29 -1.94 6.06 3.09
N ARG A 30 -0.92 6.91 3.03
CA ARG A 30 -0.94 8.13 2.23
C ARG A 30 -1.06 7.82 0.74
N ALA A 31 -0.33 6.83 0.25
CA ALA A 31 -0.40 6.41 -1.15
C ALA A 31 -1.83 5.99 -1.53
N VAL A 32 -2.48 5.19 -0.69
CA VAL A 32 -3.85 4.74 -0.95
C VAL A 32 -4.83 5.91 -0.91
N ILE A 33 -4.69 6.83 0.04
CA ILE A 33 -5.54 8.03 0.12
C ILE A 33 -5.41 8.86 -1.14
N VAL A 34 -4.17 9.17 -1.57
CA VAL A 34 -3.92 9.99 -2.75
C VAL A 34 -4.46 9.33 -4.00
N PHE A 35 -4.24 8.05 -4.18
CA PHE A 35 -4.77 7.29 -5.31
C PHE A 35 -6.30 7.37 -5.35
N SER A 36 -6.96 7.17 -4.21
CA SER A 36 -8.42 7.14 -4.11
C SER A 36 -9.04 8.49 -4.48
N TYR A 37 -8.38 9.60 -4.14
CA TYR A 37 -8.87 10.94 -4.48
C TYR A 37 -8.53 11.35 -5.91
N ARG A 38 -7.41 10.85 -6.44
CA ARG A 38 -6.93 11.26 -7.76
C ARG A 38 -7.60 10.50 -8.90
N GLU A 39 -7.79 9.19 -8.74
CA GLU A 39 -8.30 8.38 -9.84
C GLU A 39 -9.81 8.43 -9.90
N GLU A 40 -10.33 9.13 -10.90
CA GLU A 40 -11.77 9.32 -11.10
C GLU A 40 -12.42 8.18 -11.87
N SER A 41 -11.67 7.52 -12.75
CA SER A 41 -12.21 6.43 -13.55
C SER A 41 -12.37 5.15 -12.76
N ALA A 42 -13.60 4.67 -12.62
CA ALA A 42 -13.87 3.39 -11.97
C ALA A 42 -13.18 2.22 -12.70
N ALA A 43 -13.11 2.29 -14.03
CA ALA A 43 -12.45 1.27 -14.84
C ALA A 43 -10.94 1.23 -14.58
N VAL A 44 -10.30 2.39 -14.49
CA VAL A 44 -8.87 2.47 -14.21
C VAL A 44 -8.59 2.03 -12.77
N ARG A 45 -9.43 2.43 -11.82
CA ARG A 45 -9.30 1.93 -10.43
C ARG A 45 -9.37 0.42 -10.39
N ALA A 46 -10.34 -0.18 -11.08
CA ALA A 46 -10.49 -1.63 -11.14
C ALA A 46 -9.29 -2.30 -11.80
N LEU A 47 -8.74 -1.71 -12.86
CA LEU A 47 -7.55 -2.23 -13.53
C LEU A 47 -6.34 -2.25 -12.56
N VAL A 48 -6.14 -1.18 -11.82
CA VAL A 48 -5.01 -1.05 -10.90
C VAL A 48 -5.18 -1.97 -9.68
N THR A 49 -6.37 -1.98 -9.08
CA THR A 49 -6.62 -2.70 -7.83
C THR A 49 -7.06 -4.15 -8.03
N GLY A 50 -7.41 -4.53 -9.25
CA GLY A 50 -7.85 -5.87 -9.56
C GLY A 50 -9.32 -6.15 -9.28
N ALA A 51 -10.09 -5.16 -8.83
CA ALA A 51 -11.50 -5.30 -8.55
C ALA A 51 -12.21 -3.95 -8.60
N GLU A 52 -13.51 -3.97 -8.83
CA GLU A 52 -14.30 -2.73 -8.86
C GLU A 52 -14.27 -2.00 -7.52
N GLU A 53 -14.24 -2.75 -6.44
CA GLU A 53 -14.28 -2.19 -5.10
C GLU A 53 -13.44 -3.02 -4.14
N ILE A 54 -12.48 -2.39 -3.48
CA ILE A 54 -11.62 -3.03 -2.48
C ILE A 54 -11.65 -2.18 -1.21
N ALA A 55 -12.02 -2.81 -0.10
CA ALA A 55 -12.10 -2.13 1.18
C ALA A 55 -10.72 -2.06 1.85
N LEU A 56 -10.09 -0.90 1.82
CA LEU A 56 -8.80 -0.66 2.46
C LEU A 56 -8.90 0.29 3.67
N ALA A 57 -10.08 0.86 3.91
CA ALA A 57 -10.27 1.84 4.99
C ALA A 57 -9.96 1.26 6.37
N GLY A 58 -10.37 0.02 6.63
CA GLY A 58 -10.11 -0.64 7.91
C GLY A 58 -8.63 -0.93 8.12
N PRO A 59 -7.99 -1.75 7.27
CA PRO A 59 -6.59 -2.13 7.45
C PRO A 59 -5.62 -0.96 7.49
N LEU A 60 -5.88 0.11 6.75
CA LEU A 60 -5.00 1.28 6.66
C LEU A 60 -5.54 2.50 7.40
N GLN A 61 -6.62 2.35 8.16
CA GLN A 61 -7.19 3.41 8.99
C GLN A 61 -7.45 4.70 8.19
N LEU A 62 -8.03 4.57 6.99
CA LEU A 62 -8.17 5.70 6.07
C LEU A 62 -9.14 6.77 6.59
N ASP A 63 -10.11 6.38 7.42
CA ASP A 63 -11.13 7.28 7.96
C ASP A 63 -10.66 8.01 9.22
N ALA A 64 -9.54 7.60 9.81
CA ALA A 64 -8.98 8.25 10.98
C ALA A 64 -8.25 9.55 10.60
N SER A 65 -8.27 10.54 11.49
CA SER A 65 -7.40 11.70 11.33
C SER A 65 -5.95 11.29 11.55
N TYR A 66 -5.01 12.05 11.01
CA TYR A 66 -3.58 11.73 11.13
C TYR A 66 -3.15 11.50 12.58
N ASP A 67 -3.65 12.32 13.50
CA ASP A 67 -3.30 12.24 14.90
C ASP A 67 -3.87 11.00 15.61
N ASP A 68 -4.93 10.42 15.06
CA ASP A 68 -5.61 9.25 15.62
C ASP A 68 -5.13 7.94 15.03
N VAL A 69 -4.29 7.99 14.01
CA VAL A 69 -3.75 6.78 13.36
C VAL A 69 -2.76 6.10 14.31
N VAL A 70 -2.92 4.79 14.46
CA VAL A 70 -2.02 3.95 15.24
C VAL A 70 -1.24 3.06 14.27
N PRO A 71 0.01 3.42 13.90
CA PRO A 71 0.80 2.60 13.00
C PRO A 71 1.09 1.22 13.61
N GLY A 72 1.14 0.22 12.74
CA GLY A 72 1.39 -1.14 13.17
C GLY A 72 1.33 -2.11 11.99
N PRO A 73 1.38 -3.42 12.27
CA PRO A 73 1.24 -4.42 11.23
C PRO A 73 -0.08 -4.25 10.46
N VAL A 74 -0.02 -4.49 9.15
CA VAL A 74 -1.19 -4.35 8.28
C VAL A 74 -1.65 -5.74 7.87
N GLN A 75 -2.90 -6.06 8.19
CA GLN A 75 -3.49 -7.35 7.87
C GLN A 75 -4.39 -7.23 6.64
N LEU A 76 -4.11 -8.00 5.60
CA LEU A 76 -4.76 -7.89 4.31
C LEU A 76 -5.16 -9.28 3.78
N THR A 77 -6.31 -9.36 3.13
CA THR A 77 -6.61 -10.47 2.23
C THR A 77 -5.66 -10.40 1.03
N PHE A 78 -5.57 -11.46 0.25
CA PHE A 78 -4.75 -11.41 -0.97
C PHE A 78 -5.26 -10.36 -1.95
N ALA A 79 -6.58 -10.21 -2.09
CA ALA A 79 -7.16 -9.18 -2.94
C ALA A 79 -6.77 -7.76 -2.50
N GLN A 80 -6.79 -7.50 -1.20
CA GLN A 80 -6.35 -6.22 -0.64
C GLN A 80 -4.85 -6.01 -0.85
N PHE A 81 -4.04 -7.05 -0.65
CA PHE A 81 -2.60 -7.01 -0.90
C PHE A 81 -2.33 -6.64 -2.36
N HIS A 82 -3.03 -7.31 -3.29
CA HIS A 82 -2.92 -7.02 -4.72
C HIS A 82 -3.26 -5.56 -5.01
N ALA A 83 -4.34 -5.05 -4.42
CA ALA A 83 -4.76 -3.67 -4.60
C ALA A 83 -3.70 -2.68 -4.11
N VAL A 84 -3.14 -2.91 -2.93
CA VAL A 84 -2.08 -2.06 -2.38
C VAL A 84 -0.85 -2.07 -3.29
N TYR A 85 -0.42 -3.25 -3.72
CA TYR A 85 0.72 -3.38 -4.63
C TYR A 85 0.45 -2.63 -5.96
N GLY A 86 -0.74 -2.80 -6.53
CA GLY A 86 -1.14 -2.11 -7.76
C GLY A 86 -1.11 -0.59 -7.61
N ILE A 87 -1.59 -0.08 -6.48
CA ILE A 87 -1.57 1.37 -6.20
C ILE A 87 -0.12 1.87 -6.11
N LEU A 88 0.75 1.16 -5.39
CA LEU A 88 2.15 1.55 -5.23
C LEU A 88 2.93 1.54 -6.55
N THR A 89 2.59 0.65 -7.47
CA THR A 89 3.24 0.59 -8.78
C THR A 89 2.65 1.58 -9.78
N SER A 90 1.38 1.93 -9.63
CA SER A 90 0.68 2.85 -10.52
C SER A 90 0.91 4.33 -10.15
N LEU A 91 0.87 4.64 -8.86
CA LEU A 91 0.94 6.03 -8.39
C LEU A 91 2.18 6.79 -8.88
N PRO A 92 3.40 6.18 -8.90
CA PRO A 92 4.59 6.87 -9.41
C PRO A 92 4.54 7.21 -10.90
N THR A 93 3.59 6.68 -11.67
CA THR A 93 3.47 6.94 -13.10
C THR A 93 2.66 8.20 -13.42
N VAL A 94 2.13 8.89 -12.40
CA VAL A 94 1.38 10.13 -12.63
C VAL A 94 2.28 11.22 -13.22
N THR A 95 1.67 12.14 -13.97
CA THR A 95 2.39 13.16 -14.72
C THR A 95 2.83 14.36 -13.89
N TRP A 96 2.70 14.31 -12.59
CA TRP A 96 3.13 15.37 -11.69
C TRP A 96 4.66 15.54 -11.72
N THR A 97 5.14 16.75 -11.44
CA THR A 97 6.55 16.96 -11.15
C THR A 97 6.92 16.23 -9.87
N GLU A 98 8.22 16.01 -9.64
CA GLU A 98 8.67 15.37 -8.40
C GLU A 98 8.29 16.20 -7.18
N GLU A 99 8.38 17.52 -7.29
CA GLU A 99 7.98 18.43 -6.22
C GLU A 99 6.50 18.28 -5.88
N GLU A 100 5.64 18.25 -6.89
CA GLU A 100 4.20 18.04 -6.70
C GLU A 100 3.90 16.67 -6.09
N PHE A 101 4.62 15.64 -6.53
CA PHE A 101 4.45 14.28 -6.02
C PHE A 101 4.78 14.23 -4.52
N VAL A 102 5.92 14.78 -4.11
CA VAL A 102 6.33 14.84 -2.71
C VAL A 102 5.33 15.62 -1.87
N GLU A 103 4.85 16.76 -2.39
CA GLU A 103 3.87 17.59 -1.70
C GLU A 103 2.56 16.83 -1.43
N ARG A 104 2.09 16.06 -2.38
CA ARG A 104 0.81 15.34 -2.27
C ARG A 104 0.92 14.00 -1.55
N VAL A 105 1.94 13.24 -1.87
CA VAL A 105 2.13 11.87 -1.32
C VAL A 105 2.93 11.89 -0.02
N GLY A 106 3.76 12.90 0.18
CA GLY A 106 4.60 12.99 1.37
C GLY A 106 5.91 12.22 1.26
N ASP A 107 6.23 11.68 0.07
CA ASP A 107 7.47 10.95 -0.18
C ASP A 107 7.79 10.99 -1.67
N PHE A 108 9.03 10.61 -2.05
CA PHE A 108 9.47 10.56 -3.43
C PHE A 108 8.86 9.37 -4.17
N ARG A 109 8.75 9.50 -5.51
CA ARG A 109 8.31 8.39 -6.37
C ARG A 109 9.14 7.14 -6.12
N GLU A 110 10.46 7.31 -6.02
CA GLU A 110 11.39 6.20 -5.77
C GLU A 110 11.05 5.47 -4.47
N SER A 111 10.69 6.21 -3.41
CA SER A 111 10.33 5.61 -2.13
C SER A 111 9.05 4.78 -2.23
N VAL A 112 8.07 5.26 -3.00
CA VAL A 112 6.81 4.54 -3.24
C VAL A 112 7.07 3.25 -4.02
N LEU A 113 7.87 3.32 -5.09
CA LEU A 113 8.27 2.13 -5.86
C LEU A 113 9.08 1.15 -5.00
N ARG A 114 9.98 1.67 -4.19
CA ARG A 114 10.78 0.83 -3.29
C ARG A 114 9.88 0.08 -2.31
N MET A 115 8.83 0.72 -1.81
CA MET A 115 7.87 0.04 -0.93
C MET A 115 7.20 -1.12 -1.66
N ALA A 116 6.81 -0.95 -2.92
CA ALA A 116 6.26 -2.05 -3.73
C ALA A 116 7.26 -3.20 -3.85
N LEU A 117 8.54 -2.90 -4.11
CA LEU A 117 9.59 -3.90 -4.22
C LEU A 117 9.83 -4.62 -2.89
N LEU A 118 9.74 -3.91 -1.76
CA LEU A 118 9.86 -4.50 -0.42
C LEU A 118 8.73 -5.49 -0.15
N LEU A 119 7.50 -5.16 -0.56
CA LEU A 119 6.37 -6.07 -0.41
C LEU A 119 6.56 -7.32 -1.26
N ARG A 120 7.00 -7.15 -2.49
CA ARG A 120 7.28 -8.27 -3.40
C ARG A 120 8.38 -9.17 -2.84
N SER A 121 9.49 -8.57 -2.41
CA SER A 121 10.60 -9.31 -1.83
C SER A 121 10.22 -10.03 -0.54
N GLY A 122 9.43 -9.38 0.30
CA GLY A 122 8.92 -9.99 1.53
C GLY A 122 8.06 -11.21 1.26
N LEU A 123 7.20 -11.14 0.23
CA LEU A 123 6.37 -12.27 -0.16
C LEU A 123 7.22 -13.42 -0.71
N LEU A 124 8.21 -13.14 -1.54
CA LEU A 124 9.12 -14.15 -2.07
C LEU A 124 9.92 -14.82 -0.95
N SER A 125 10.44 -14.03 -0.01
CA SER A 125 11.25 -14.53 1.10
C SER A 125 10.45 -15.34 2.10
N SER A 126 9.14 -15.10 2.21
CA SER A 126 8.28 -15.82 3.13
C SER A 126 8.03 -17.27 2.71
N GLY A 127 8.19 -17.57 1.40
CA GLY A 127 7.85 -18.87 0.85
C GLY A 127 6.37 -19.18 0.84
N LEU A 128 5.51 -18.18 1.09
CA LEU A 128 4.07 -18.38 1.12
C LEU A 128 3.53 -18.55 -0.29
N PRO A 129 2.62 -19.53 -0.50
CA PRO A 129 1.92 -19.66 -1.77
C PRO A 129 0.90 -18.53 -1.93
N VAL A 130 0.70 -18.15 -3.15
CA VAL A 130 -0.31 -17.15 -3.51
C VAL A 130 -1.65 -17.82 -3.78
#